data_2f02b080d998318f955bb29da7dd3748
#
_entry.id   2f02b080d998318f955bb29da7dd3748
#
_cell.length_a   1.000
_cell.length_b   1.000
_cell.length_c   1.000
_cell.angle_alpha   90.00
_cell.angle_beta   90.00
_cell.angle_gamma   90.00
#
_symmetry.space_group_name_H-M   'P 1'
#
loop_
_entity.id
_entity.type
_entity.pdbx_description
1 polymer ?
#
loop_
_entity_poly.entity_id
_entity_poly.type
_entity_poly.pdbx_seq_one_letter_code
_entity_poly.pdbx_strand_id
1 'polypeptide(L)'
;MRKTMIGVLALAAVAGVVGVPGRTTQAQTSPSSAAAPHTTLLAAPSDKLEDALLEWPLPPGEQAYGKIGGKHLHQYVEEQAAISRRYRDQGHPRFWGRIIGTSADAESAEWLANKFKSFGLSDVRIQPLDLGPQWFPERWAVTVTGGGKTITIDSAQPAYRAAALPRGGIDVEAVYGGMGSAADLVGKDLQGKAVFTYTMLGAHNEDAVKRGDEKGAVAIFEVDMLPGNMRYQAYPSNTNAPAFTIGSDDGLAVRDLIASLPPGQAARVKATLDVQMVPNLKTALVWGTLPGAPDETIYVVAHRDGWFEASGDNAGGVAAMLGLAEYYSRIPQPQRRRTMVFIGLDGHHNTGPGSAVGGVWLNDPANKAKLFAKTALSINCEHPSTIQTYVRPRYIAGDVLRWSNMYTAQQWYAGGPSRPELTTIAVKAFKEFGVPLLTEPNPRPPAGDLGRLYRFTPGVATSEFFHYFHTDRETPDTVPWTGLQATTRAYAKIIDEVNKHPLGTFQRPEEPVPSSR
;
A
#
# COMPACT_ATOMS: atom_id res chain seq x y z
N MET A 1 -40.15 -34.06 10.81
CA MET A 1 -40.22 -35.15 9.79
C MET A 1 -40.39 -34.52 8.42
N ARG A 2 -39.33 -34.48 7.63
CA ARG A 2 -39.34 -34.52 6.15
C ARG A 2 -37.87 -34.64 5.75
N LYS A 3 -37.52 -35.81 5.24
CA LYS A 3 -36.24 -36.17 4.66
C LYS A 3 -36.18 -35.63 3.22
N THR A 4 -35.09 -34.97 2.85
CA THR A 4 -34.80 -34.67 1.45
C THR A 4 -33.53 -35.42 1.06
N MET A 5 -33.67 -36.30 0.07
CA MET A 5 -32.61 -37.11 -0.53
C MET A 5 -31.72 -36.23 -1.40
N ILE A 6 -30.41 -36.43 -1.27
CA ILE A 6 -29.40 -35.91 -2.21
C ILE A 6 -29.06 -37.04 -3.15
N GLY A 7 -29.32 -36.83 -4.45
CA GLY A 7 -28.93 -37.76 -5.51
C GLY A 7 -27.47 -37.53 -5.93
N VAL A 8 -26.71 -38.61 -5.91
CA VAL A 8 -25.34 -38.68 -6.43
C VAL A 8 -25.42 -39.10 -7.91
N LEU A 9 -24.94 -38.23 -8.81
CA LEU A 9 -24.71 -38.61 -10.21
C LEU A 9 -23.30 -39.17 -10.35
N ALA A 10 -23.20 -40.45 -10.70
CA ALA A 10 -21.96 -41.10 -11.09
C ALA A 10 -21.78 -40.93 -12.61
N LEU A 11 -20.66 -40.32 -13.04
CA LEU A 11 -20.22 -40.33 -14.44
C LEU A 11 -19.27 -41.50 -14.65
N ALA A 12 -19.66 -42.42 -15.53
CA ALA A 12 -18.81 -43.49 -15.99
C ALA A 12 -17.90 -42.99 -17.12
N ALA A 13 -16.60 -43.15 -16.95
CA ALA A 13 -15.61 -42.89 -18.01
C ALA A 13 -15.37 -44.18 -18.80
N VAL A 14 -15.61 -44.13 -20.12
CA VAL A 14 -15.25 -45.18 -21.06
C VAL A 14 -13.82 -44.93 -21.54
N ALA A 15 -12.90 -45.84 -21.25
CA ALA A 15 -11.55 -45.86 -21.78
C ALA A 15 -11.51 -46.56 -23.12
N GLY A 16 -11.27 -45.83 -24.20
CA GLY A 16 -10.95 -46.39 -25.51
C GLY A 16 -9.42 -46.41 -25.72
N VAL A 17 -8.85 -47.59 -25.78
CA VAL A 17 -7.44 -47.80 -26.14
C VAL A 17 -7.32 -47.80 -27.65
N VAL A 18 -6.61 -46.83 -28.23
CA VAL A 18 -6.16 -46.84 -29.63
C VAL A 18 -4.63 -46.91 -29.61
N GLY A 19 -4.10 -48.04 -30.05
CA GLY A 19 -2.67 -48.24 -30.21
C GLY A 19 -2.13 -47.50 -31.44
N VAL A 20 -1.01 -46.79 -31.24
CA VAL A 20 -0.23 -46.13 -32.30
C VAL A 20 1.17 -46.75 -32.32
N PRO A 21 1.72 -47.15 -33.49
CA PRO A 21 3.00 -47.84 -33.59
C PRO A 21 4.18 -46.88 -33.32
N GLY A 22 5.19 -47.42 -32.64
CA GLY A 22 6.40 -46.73 -32.25
C GLY A 22 7.19 -46.13 -33.42
N ARG A 23 7.56 -44.88 -33.27
CA ARG A 23 8.70 -44.25 -33.95
C ARG A 23 9.75 -43.90 -32.88
N THR A 24 10.90 -44.57 -33.03
CA THR A 24 12.12 -44.19 -32.32
C THR A 24 12.58 -42.81 -32.80
N THR A 25 12.45 -41.81 -31.97
CA THR A 25 13.08 -40.49 -32.18
C THR A 25 14.36 -40.44 -31.38
N GLN A 26 15.48 -40.29 -32.08
CA GLN A 26 16.78 -39.93 -31.50
C GLN A 26 16.63 -38.62 -30.69
N ALA A 27 17.16 -38.65 -29.49
CA ALA A 27 17.29 -37.44 -28.65
C ALA A 27 18.28 -36.46 -29.33
N GLN A 28 17.74 -35.39 -29.90
CA GLN A 28 18.55 -34.23 -30.22
C GLN A 28 18.82 -33.48 -28.90
N THR A 29 20.08 -33.46 -28.50
CA THR A 29 20.58 -32.57 -27.47
C THR A 29 20.45 -31.14 -27.97
N SER A 30 19.44 -30.42 -27.49
CA SER A 30 19.34 -28.97 -27.71
C SER A 30 20.48 -28.29 -26.98
N PRO A 31 21.16 -27.31 -27.59
CA PRO A 31 22.15 -26.52 -26.88
C PRO A 31 21.48 -25.75 -25.73
N SER A 32 22.16 -25.76 -24.58
CA SER A 32 21.82 -24.93 -23.43
C SER A 32 21.52 -23.50 -23.90
N SER A 33 20.26 -23.11 -23.86
CA SER A 33 19.88 -21.73 -24.05
C SER A 33 20.46 -20.97 -22.86
N ALA A 34 21.48 -20.15 -23.10
CA ALA A 34 21.86 -19.10 -22.18
C ALA A 34 20.58 -18.34 -21.78
N ALA A 35 20.33 -18.25 -20.48
CA ALA A 35 19.18 -17.53 -19.99
C ALA A 35 19.16 -16.15 -20.62
N ALA A 36 18.12 -15.86 -21.38
CA ALA A 36 17.93 -14.51 -21.90
C ALA A 36 17.98 -13.55 -20.73
N PRO A 37 18.65 -12.42 -20.83
CA PRO A 37 18.65 -11.43 -19.75
C PRO A 37 17.19 -11.15 -19.41
N HIS A 38 16.84 -11.30 -18.14
CA HIS A 38 15.51 -10.95 -17.65
C HIS A 38 15.28 -9.51 -18.02
N THR A 39 14.57 -9.28 -19.10
CA THR A 39 14.15 -7.97 -19.52
C THR A 39 13.31 -7.46 -18.37
N THR A 40 13.77 -6.42 -17.72
CA THR A 40 13.06 -5.71 -16.66
C THR A 40 11.69 -5.33 -17.22
N LEU A 41 10.67 -6.10 -16.89
CA LEU A 41 9.27 -5.87 -17.31
C LEU A 41 8.65 -4.63 -16.63
N LEU A 42 9.48 -3.66 -16.29
CA LEU A 42 9.13 -2.52 -15.45
C LEU A 42 9.05 -1.18 -16.18
N ALA A 43 9.18 -1.16 -17.49
CA ALA A 43 8.54 -0.09 -18.22
C ALA A 43 7.09 -0.53 -18.36
N ALA A 44 6.18 -0.03 -17.52
CA ALA A 44 4.80 0.07 -17.95
C ALA A 44 4.87 0.71 -19.35
N PRO A 45 4.37 0.06 -20.39
CA PRO A 45 4.27 0.75 -21.65
C PRO A 45 3.31 1.91 -21.41
N SER A 46 3.83 3.09 -21.10
CA SER A 46 3.08 4.31 -21.23
C SER A 46 2.91 4.53 -22.73
N ASP A 47 2.14 3.66 -23.35
CA ASP A 47 1.67 3.95 -24.67
C ASP A 47 0.74 5.16 -24.53
N LYS A 48 1.18 6.29 -25.05
CA LYS A 48 0.41 7.53 -25.02
C LYS A 48 -1.00 7.34 -25.59
N LEU A 49 -1.17 6.36 -26.46
CA LEU A 49 -2.46 6.01 -27.04
C LEU A 49 -3.35 5.29 -26.00
N GLU A 50 -2.77 4.38 -25.22
CA GLU A 50 -3.50 3.67 -24.17
C GLU A 50 -3.94 4.62 -23.06
N ASP A 51 -3.09 5.55 -22.64
CA ASP A 51 -3.44 6.62 -21.70
C ASP A 51 -4.60 7.47 -22.21
N ALA A 52 -4.59 7.82 -23.49
CA ALA A 52 -5.66 8.61 -24.11
C ALA A 52 -7.00 7.85 -24.14
N LEU A 53 -6.95 6.52 -24.35
CA LEU A 53 -8.15 5.67 -24.34
C LEU A 53 -8.74 5.48 -22.94
N LEU A 54 -7.90 5.58 -21.90
CA LEU A 54 -8.33 5.45 -20.50
C LEU A 54 -8.76 6.78 -19.88
N GLU A 55 -8.53 7.90 -20.55
CA GLU A 55 -8.99 9.19 -20.06
C GLU A 55 -10.51 9.29 -20.18
N TRP A 56 -11.18 9.40 -19.04
CA TRP A 56 -12.63 9.55 -18.99
C TRP A 56 -13.05 10.95 -19.45
N PRO A 57 -13.98 11.09 -20.39
CA PRO A 57 -14.41 12.39 -20.86
C PRO A 57 -15.14 13.16 -19.76
N LEU A 58 -15.02 14.49 -19.79
CA LEU A 58 -15.80 15.34 -18.89
C LEU A 58 -17.30 15.19 -19.20
N PRO A 59 -18.14 14.95 -18.18
CA PRO A 59 -19.57 14.91 -18.36
C PRO A 59 -20.13 16.25 -18.86
N PRO A 60 -21.21 16.26 -19.65
CA PRO A 60 -21.88 17.48 -20.04
C PRO A 60 -22.30 18.33 -18.83
N GLY A 61 -21.97 19.60 -18.84
CA GLY A 61 -22.24 20.53 -17.73
C GLY A 61 -21.12 20.59 -16.64
N GLU A 62 -20.14 19.70 -16.68
CA GLU A 62 -19.09 19.59 -15.66
C GLU A 62 -17.73 20.15 -16.11
N GLN A 63 -17.73 21.08 -17.06
CA GLN A 63 -16.51 21.65 -17.67
C GLN A 63 -15.59 22.35 -16.64
N ALA A 64 -16.14 22.80 -15.52
CA ALA A 64 -15.36 23.45 -14.44
C ALA A 64 -14.26 22.52 -13.90
N TYR A 65 -14.54 21.21 -13.79
CA TYR A 65 -13.59 20.21 -13.29
C TYR A 65 -12.48 19.88 -14.31
N GLY A 66 -12.58 20.36 -15.54
CA GLY A 66 -11.49 20.29 -16.53
C GLY A 66 -10.19 20.98 -16.07
N LYS A 67 -10.28 21.87 -15.08
CA LYS A 67 -9.12 22.51 -14.44
C LYS A 67 -8.32 21.55 -13.54
N ILE A 68 -8.88 20.39 -13.19
CA ILE A 68 -8.19 19.30 -12.49
C ILE A 68 -7.59 18.39 -13.57
N GLY A 69 -6.30 18.55 -13.84
CA GLY A 69 -5.60 17.82 -14.90
C GLY A 69 -4.69 16.73 -14.33
N GLY A 70 -4.89 15.48 -14.71
CA GLY A 70 -4.16 14.33 -14.16
C GLY A 70 -2.65 14.40 -14.38
N LYS A 71 -2.20 14.83 -15.56
CA LYS A 71 -0.76 15.00 -15.86
C LYS A 71 -0.11 16.07 -14.98
N HIS A 72 -0.87 17.12 -14.64
CA HIS A 72 -0.40 18.13 -13.69
C HIS A 72 -0.32 17.55 -12.26
N LEU A 73 -1.32 16.81 -11.84
CA LEU A 73 -1.30 16.14 -10.53
C LEU A 73 -0.15 15.13 -10.42
N HIS A 74 0.14 14.41 -11.50
CA HIS A 74 1.23 13.45 -11.54
C HIS A 74 2.60 14.10 -11.32
N GLN A 75 2.79 15.36 -11.70
CA GLN A 75 4.00 16.12 -11.38
C GLN A 75 4.23 16.23 -9.87
N TYR A 76 3.16 16.34 -9.07
CA TYR A 76 3.26 16.34 -7.61
C TYR A 76 3.69 14.98 -7.05
N VAL A 77 3.32 13.89 -7.71
CA VAL A 77 3.82 12.55 -7.37
C VAL A 77 5.33 12.47 -7.63
N GLU A 78 5.78 12.92 -8.79
CA GLU A 78 7.19 12.96 -9.17
C GLU A 78 8.04 13.81 -8.21
N GLU A 79 7.55 14.98 -7.82
CA GLU A 79 8.24 15.86 -6.89
C GLU A 79 8.46 15.19 -5.53
N GLN A 80 7.46 14.46 -5.02
CA GLN A 80 7.54 13.73 -3.75
C GLN A 80 8.47 12.52 -3.85
N ALA A 81 8.40 11.76 -4.95
CA ALA A 81 9.32 10.67 -5.21
C ALA A 81 10.78 11.17 -5.28
N ALA A 82 10.99 12.36 -5.85
CA ALA A 82 12.32 12.97 -5.89
C ALA A 82 12.86 13.32 -4.48
N ILE A 83 12.01 13.69 -3.52
CA ILE A 83 12.43 13.87 -2.11
C ILE A 83 12.95 12.55 -1.55
N SER A 84 12.22 11.46 -1.74
CA SER A 84 12.63 10.12 -1.30
C SER A 84 13.96 9.70 -1.93
N ARG A 85 14.12 9.91 -3.24
CA ARG A 85 15.36 9.58 -3.97
C ARG A 85 16.57 10.38 -3.45
N ARG A 86 16.40 11.66 -3.17
CA ARG A 86 17.50 12.48 -2.57
C ARG A 86 17.96 11.91 -1.24
N TYR A 87 17.04 11.51 -0.37
CA TYR A 87 17.38 10.91 0.91
C TYR A 87 18.12 9.57 0.72
N ARG A 88 17.67 8.72 -0.20
CA ARG A 88 18.39 7.50 -0.57
C ARG A 88 19.83 7.78 -0.98
N ASP A 89 20.02 8.76 -1.87
CA ASP A 89 21.31 9.08 -2.47
C ASP A 89 22.27 9.78 -1.49
N GLN A 90 21.74 10.30 -0.37
CA GLN A 90 22.50 10.86 0.75
C GLN A 90 23.08 9.82 1.73
N GLY A 91 23.10 8.56 1.35
CA GLY A 91 23.73 7.49 2.14
C GLY A 91 22.74 6.51 2.77
N HIS A 92 21.49 6.47 2.32
CA HIS A 92 20.46 5.58 2.85
C HIS A 92 19.93 4.57 1.79
N PRO A 93 20.82 3.80 1.10
CA PRO A 93 20.44 3.06 -0.11
C PRO A 93 19.50 1.87 0.14
N ARG A 94 19.31 1.44 1.38
CA ARG A 94 18.56 0.23 1.71
C ARG A 94 17.29 0.47 2.55
N PHE A 95 17.26 1.53 3.39
CA PHE A 95 16.11 1.94 4.17
C PHE A 95 15.90 3.44 3.98
N TRP A 96 14.97 3.80 3.14
CA TRP A 96 14.78 5.17 2.66
C TRP A 96 13.31 5.44 2.30
N GLY A 97 12.99 6.71 2.15
CA GLY A 97 11.66 7.22 1.86
C GLY A 97 11.40 8.51 2.63
N ARG A 98 10.18 8.97 2.61
CA ARG A 98 9.71 10.09 3.45
C ARG A 98 9.36 9.56 4.85
N ILE A 99 10.37 9.01 5.52
CA ILE A 99 10.21 8.33 6.82
C ILE A 99 10.20 9.36 7.93
N ILE A 100 9.26 9.25 8.87
CA ILE A 100 9.11 10.22 9.97
C ILE A 100 10.40 10.39 10.77
N GLY A 101 10.69 11.63 11.12
CA GLY A 101 11.88 11.99 11.87
C GLY A 101 13.17 12.11 11.05
N THR A 102 13.11 11.88 9.74
CA THR A 102 14.26 12.04 8.82
C THR A 102 14.27 13.41 8.15
N SER A 103 15.38 13.72 7.46
CA SER A 103 15.47 14.93 6.62
C SER A 103 14.46 14.92 5.46
N ALA A 104 14.11 13.75 4.93
CA ALA A 104 13.09 13.62 3.90
C ALA A 104 11.69 13.94 4.41
N ASP A 105 11.38 13.59 5.66
CA ASP A 105 10.15 13.99 6.33
C ASP A 105 10.06 15.52 6.44
N ALA A 106 11.11 16.16 6.96
CA ALA A 106 11.16 17.62 7.09
C ALA A 106 11.05 18.32 5.72
N GLU A 107 11.79 17.86 4.70
CA GLU A 107 11.72 18.37 3.33
C GLU A 107 10.32 18.23 2.73
N SER A 108 9.66 17.09 2.95
CA SER A 108 8.30 16.83 2.51
C SER A 108 7.29 17.80 3.16
N ALA A 109 7.48 18.11 4.46
CA ALA A 109 6.64 19.07 5.16
C ALA A 109 6.80 20.49 4.60
N GLU A 110 8.03 20.92 4.36
CA GLU A 110 8.33 22.23 3.77
C GLU A 110 7.80 22.32 2.32
N TRP A 111 8.00 21.29 1.53
CA TRP A 111 7.48 21.21 0.18
C TRP A 111 5.96 21.39 0.13
N LEU A 112 5.23 20.64 0.97
CA LEU A 112 3.76 20.72 1.02
C LEU A 112 3.29 22.11 1.50
N ALA A 113 3.92 22.68 2.53
CA ALA A 113 3.60 24.01 3.01
C ALA A 113 3.84 25.07 1.92
N ASN A 114 4.90 24.93 1.13
CA ASN A 114 5.20 25.84 0.02
C ASN A 114 4.17 25.71 -1.11
N LYS A 115 3.67 24.50 -1.41
CA LYS A 115 2.55 24.32 -2.35
C LYS A 115 1.29 25.02 -1.87
N PHE A 116 0.92 24.84 -0.61
CA PHE A 116 -0.24 25.54 -0.03
C PHE A 116 -0.10 27.07 -0.11
N LYS A 117 1.07 27.61 0.22
CA LYS A 117 1.35 29.05 0.09
C LYS A 117 1.23 29.52 -1.37
N SER A 118 1.74 28.74 -2.33
CA SER A 118 1.70 29.11 -3.75
C SER A 118 0.27 29.14 -4.30
N PHE A 119 -0.65 28.39 -3.72
CA PHE A 119 -2.07 28.43 -4.06
C PHE A 119 -2.84 29.53 -3.31
N GLY A 120 -2.15 30.30 -2.44
CA GLY A 120 -2.78 31.40 -1.68
C GLY A 120 -3.62 30.90 -0.50
N LEU A 121 -3.36 29.72 0.05
CA LEU A 121 -4.00 29.26 1.27
C LEU A 121 -3.56 30.15 2.45
N SER A 122 -4.48 30.41 3.35
CA SER A 122 -4.21 31.07 4.63
C SER A 122 -3.87 30.05 5.73
N ASP A 123 -3.38 30.55 6.86
CA ASP A 123 -3.01 29.73 8.03
C ASP A 123 -2.13 28.51 7.64
N VAL A 124 -1.22 28.74 6.70
CA VAL A 124 -0.26 27.70 6.32
C VAL A 124 0.78 27.56 7.42
N ARG A 125 0.82 26.39 8.04
CA ARG A 125 1.75 26.11 9.14
C ARG A 125 2.25 24.68 9.11
N ILE A 126 3.48 24.51 9.54
CA ILE A 126 4.08 23.22 9.87
C ILE A 126 4.00 23.10 11.40
N GLN A 127 3.20 22.17 11.88
CA GLN A 127 3.01 21.91 13.30
C GLN A 127 3.93 20.76 13.73
N PRO A 128 5.03 21.04 14.44
CA PRO A 128 5.95 20.00 14.86
C PRO A 128 5.31 19.12 15.94
N LEU A 129 5.65 17.84 15.91
CA LEU A 129 5.22 16.82 16.85
C LEU A 129 6.43 16.01 17.30
N ASP A 130 6.56 15.85 18.62
CA ASP A 130 7.61 15.02 19.20
C ASP A 130 7.29 13.54 19.01
N LEU A 131 8.29 12.77 18.59
CA LEU A 131 8.19 11.33 18.43
C LEU A 131 8.79 10.61 19.63
N GLY A 132 8.19 9.50 20.03
CA GLY A 132 8.90 8.49 20.82
C GLY A 132 10.10 7.94 20.04
N PRO A 133 10.96 7.15 20.68
CA PRO A 133 12.10 6.52 19.99
C PRO A 133 11.66 5.78 18.74
N GLN A 134 12.31 6.07 17.62
CA GLN A 134 12.01 5.47 16.31
C GLN A 134 13.01 4.37 15.98
N TRP A 135 12.51 3.29 15.41
CA TRP A 135 13.31 2.16 14.98
C TRP A 135 13.95 2.42 13.63
N PHE A 136 15.27 2.20 13.54
CA PHE A 136 16.02 2.23 12.28
C PHE A 136 16.91 0.99 12.16
N PRO A 137 16.88 0.26 11.03
CA PRO A 137 17.85 -0.77 10.75
C PRO A 137 19.16 -0.11 10.30
N GLU A 138 20.28 -0.51 10.90
CA GLU A 138 21.59 0.04 10.56
C GLU A 138 22.29 -0.80 9.51
N ARG A 139 22.41 -2.07 9.79
CA ARG A 139 23.13 -3.03 8.92
C ARG A 139 22.44 -4.38 8.98
N TRP A 140 22.32 -4.99 7.82
CA TRP A 140 21.89 -6.39 7.72
C TRP A 140 22.51 -7.05 6.50
N ALA A 141 22.71 -8.35 6.60
CA ALA A 141 23.13 -9.20 5.51
C ALA A 141 22.52 -10.59 5.68
N VAL A 142 22.18 -11.21 4.58
CA VAL A 142 21.65 -12.58 4.55
C VAL A 142 22.36 -13.36 3.46
N THR A 143 22.88 -14.55 3.80
CA THR A 143 23.45 -15.51 2.86
C THR A 143 22.94 -16.89 3.15
N VAL A 144 22.70 -17.69 2.11
CA VAL A 144 22.30 -19.09 2.23
C VAL A 144 23.33 -19.96 1.52
N THR A 145 23.80 -21.00 2.19
CA THR A 145 24.81 -21.93 1.66
C THR A 145 24.34 -23.36 1.71
N GLY A 146 24.71 -24.17 0.74
CA GLY A 146 24.40 -25.59 0.70
C GLY A 146 24.93 -26.25 -0.58
N GLY A 147 25.32 -27.52 -0.55
CA GLY A 147 25.81 -28.25 -1.71
C GLY A 147 26.96 -27.57 -2.46
N GLY A 148 27.83 -26.84 -1.75
CA GLY A 148 28.93 -26.07 -2.33
C GLY A 148 28.51 -24.76 -3.01
N LYS A 149 27.25 -24.37 -2.94
CA LYS A 149 26.73 -23.10 -3.48
C LYS A 149 26.55 -22.07 -2.37
N THR A 150 26.64 -20.78 -2.72
CA THR A 150 26.35 -19.64 -1.86
C THR A 150 25.42 -18.68 -2.61
N ILE A 151 24.33 -18.30 -1.95
CA ILE A 151 23.36 -17.30 -2.44
C ILE A 151 23.42 -16.11 -1.49
N THR A 152 23.77 -14.93 -2.01
CA THR A 152 23.64 -13.67 -1.27
C THR A 152 22.26 -13.11 -1.53
N ILE A 153 21.52 -12.78 -0.48
CA ILE A 153 20.15 -12.27 -0.58
C ILE A 153 20.18 -10.73 -0.54
N ASP A 154 20.41 -10.11 -1.69
CA ASP A 154 20.50 -8.65 -1.78
C ASP A 154 19.14 -7.96 -1.64
N SER A 155 18.05 -8.67 -1.92
CA SER A 155 16.67 -8.18 -1.76
C SER A 155 16.19 -8.18 -0.30
N ALA A 156 16.95 -8.77 0.64
CA ALA A 156 16.51 -8.87 2.03
C ALA A 156 16.24 -7.49 2.63
N GLN A 157 15.04 -7.34 3.20
CA GLN A 157 14.58 -6.15 3.92
C GLN A 157 14.02 -6.57 5.28
N PRO A 158 14.54 -6.07 6.43
CA PRO A 158 13.94 -6.38 7.72
C PRO A 158 12.53 -5.78 7.81
N ALA A 159 11.59 -6.54 8.35
CA ALA A 159 10.26 -6.00 8.66
C ALA A 159 10.38 -4.83 9.64
N TYR A 160 9.51 -3.86 9.53
CA TYR A 160 9.53 -2.71 10.43
C TYR A 160 9.41 -3.18 11.88
N ARG A 161 10.25 -2.64 12.75
CA ARG A 161 10.40 -3.04 14.15
C ARG A 161 10.84 -4.49 14.40
N ALA A 162 11.38 -5.17 13.40
CA ALA A 162 12.00 -6.47 13.65
C ALA A 162 13.05 -6.36 14.77
N ALA A 163 13.11 -7.38 15.63
CA ALA A 163 14.15 -7.48 16.65
C ALA A 163 15.54 -7.61 16.00
N ALA A 164 16.57 -7.07 16.65
CA ALA A 164 17.95 -7.31 16.23
C ALA A 164 18.30 -8.80 16.34
N LEU A 165 19.19 -9.27 15.47
CA LEU A 165 19.82 -10.56 15.64
C LEU A 165 20.89 -10.48 16.75
N PRO A 166 21.25 -11.60 17.39
CA PRO A 166 22.34 -11.63 18.33
C PRO A 166 23.64 -11.02 17.76
N ARG A 167 24.46 -10.42 18.62
CA ARG A 167 25.74 -9.85 18.19
C ARG A 167 26.59 -10.92 17.48
N GLY A 168 26.99 -10.64 16.25
CA GLY A 168 27.68 -11.59 15.37
C GLY A 168 26.75 -12.37 14.44
N GLY A 169 25.45 -12.19 14.57
CA GLY A 169 24.44 -12.82 13.72
C GLY A 169 24.10 -14.26 14.11
N ILE A 170 23.47 -14.94 13.17
CA ILE A 170 23.13 -16.38 13.27
C ILE A 170 23.83 -17.17 12.14
N ASP A 171 24.07 -18.45 12.39
CA ASP A 171 24.44 -19.45 11.37
C ASP A 171 23.66 -20.73 11.70
N VAL A 172 22.50 -20.89 11.05
CA VAL A 172 21.52 -21.93 11.40
C VAL A 172 21.00 -22.66 10.16
N GLU A 173 20.33 -23.79 10.36
CA GLU A 173 19.68 -24.53 9.30
C GLU A 173 18.54 -23.72 8.67
N ALA A 174 18.43 -23.79 7.33
CA ALA A 174 17.34 -23.25 6.54
C ALA A 174 16.24 -24.29 6.33
N VAL A 175 14.99 -23.93 6.64
CA VAL A 175 13.82 -24.80 6.45
C VAL A 175 12.87 -24.20 5.44
N TYR A 176 12.46 -25.01 4.46
CA TYR A 176 11.38 -24.64 3.55
C TYR A 176 10.03 -24.74 4.25
N GLY A 177 9.36 -23.62 4.42
CA GLY A 177 8.10 -23.49 5.16
C GLY A 177 6.83 -23.55 4.30
N GLY A 178 6.94 -23.76 2.97
CA GLY A 178 5.78 -23.69 2.06
C GLY A 178 5.17 -22.27 2.08
N MET A 179 3.85 -22.20 2.13
CA MET A 179 3.10 -20.94 2.29
C MET A 179 3.08 -20.44 3.74
N GLY A 180 3.73 -21.13 4.67
CA GLY A 180 3.65 -20.83 6.09
C GLY A 180 2.29 -21.10 6.72
N SER A 181 1.42 -21.86 6.06
CA SER A 181 0.15 -22.28 6.64
C SER A 181 0.36 -23.27 7.79
N ALA A 182 -0.63 -23.44 8.66
CA ALA A 182 -0.56 -24.44 9.72
C ALA A 182 -0.31 -25.84 9.14
N ALA A 183 -0.91 -26.15 7.99
CA ALA A 183 -0.72 -27.44 7.30
C ALA A 183 0.71 -27.60 6.76
N ASP A 184 1.29 -26.56 6.16
CA ASP A 184 2.67 -26.59 5.65
C ASP A 184 3.71 -26.84 6.73
N LEU A 185 3.41 -26.38 7.95
CA LEU A 185 4.33 -26.47 9.08
C LEU A 185 4.09 -27.69 9.97
N VAL A 186 3.13 -28.57 9.63
CA VAL A 186 2.94 -29.85 10.34
C VAL A 186 4.17 -30.72 10.18
N GLY A 187 4.68 -31.27 11.31
CA GLY A 187 5.85 -32.15 11.35
C GLY A 187 7.19 -31.48 11.06
N LYS A 188 7.23 -30.18 10.78
CA LYS A 188 8.47 -29.45 10.61
C LYS A 188 9.01 -29.01 11.99
N ASP A 189 10.28 -29.33 12.23
CA ASP A 189 11.03 -28.80 13.38
C ASP A 189 11.67 -27.47 12.98
N LEU A 190 11.20 -26.37 13.58
CA LEU A 190 11.70 -25.02 13.36
C LEU A 190 12.54 -24.51 14.55
N GLN A 191 12.63 -25.29 15.63
CA GLN A 191 13.34 -24.87 16.85
C GLN A 191 14.80 -24.53 16.53
N GLY A 192 15.19 -23.28 16.75
CA GLY A 192 16.56 -22.81 16.53
C GLY A 192 16.97 -22.70 15.05
N LYS A 193 16.03 -22.78 14.12
CA LYS A 193 16.28 -22.73 12.66
C LYS A 193 15.74 -21.45 12.04
N ALA A 194 16.10 -21.20 10.78
CA ALA A 194 15.52 -20.16 9.96
C ALA A 194 14.48 -20.75 9.00
N VAL A 195 13.32 -20.14 8.89
CA VAL A 195 12.23 -20.61 8.01
C VAL A 195 11.99 -19.66 6.86
N PHE A 196 11.83 -20.21 5.67
CA PHE A 196 11.44 -19.49 4.44
C PHE A 196 10.00 -19.83 4.09
N THR A 197 9.15 -18.80 4.05
CA THR A 197 7.74 -18.92 3.65
C THR A 197 7.50 -18.13 2.36
N TYR A 198 6.56 -18.59 1.54
CA TYR A 198 6.31 -18.05 0.21
C TYR A 198 4.89 -17.50 0.15
N THR A 199 4.74 -16.20 0.02
CA THR A 199 3.42 -15.56 -0.11
C THR A 199 2.96 -15.60 -1.57
N MET A 200 1.67 -15.79 -1.79
CA MET A 200 1.14 -15.80 -3.17
C MET A 200 0.88 -14.41 -3.75
N LEU A 201 0.78 -13.38 -2.95
CA LEU A 201 0.15 -12.12 -3.36
C LEU A 201 1.00 -10.87 -3.08
N GLY A 202 2.30 -11.00 -2.79
CA GLY A 202 3.12 -9.83 -2.48
C GLY A 202 2.73 -9.09 -1.19
N ALA A 203 1.81 -9.63 -0.42
CA ALA A 203 1.40 -9.05 0.85
C ALA A 203 2.07 -9.77 2.01
N HIS A 204 2.50 -9.01 3.00
CA HIS A 204 3.02 -9.56 4.25
C HIS A 204 1.99 -10.51 4.90
N ASN A 205 2.42 -11.73 5.22
CA ASN A 205 1.59 -12.74 5.87
C ASN A 205 1.94 -12.84 7.36
N GLU A 206 1.40 -11.94 8.15
CA GLU A 206 1.61 -11.89 9.61
C GLU A 206 1.36 -13.23 10.29
N ASP A 207 0.36 -13.99 9.83
CA ASP A 207 0.05 -15.30 10.39
C ASP A 207 1.13 -16.34 10.12
N ALA A 208 1.79 -16.31 8.96
CA ALA A 208 2.91 -17.20 8.65
C ALA A 208 4.11 -16.86 9.51
N VAL A 209 4.42 -15.58 9.67
CA VAL A 209 5.50 -15.08 10.53
C VAL A 209 5.26 -15.48 11.99
N LYS A 210 4.06 -15.24 12.50
CA LYS A 210 3.68 -15.62 13.86
C LYS A 210 3.80 -17.12 14.10
N ARG A 211 3.33 -17.95 13.19
CA ARG A 211 3.46 -19.42 13.29
C ARG A 211 4.91 -19.87 13.27
N GLY A 212 5.78 -19.24 12.50
CA GLY A 212 7.21 -19.48 12.52
C GLY A 212 7.82 -19.20 13.89
N ASP A 213 7.52 -18.05 14.47
CA ASP A 213 7.97 -17.64 15.80
C ASP A 213 7.47 -18.60 16.91
N GLU A 214 6.17 -18.92 16.91
CA GLU A 214 5.55 -19.86 17.86
C GLU A 214 6.17 -21.27 17.83
N LYS A 215 6.74 -21.67 16.69
CA LYS A 215 7.47 -22.93 16.53
C LYS A 215 8.97 -22.82 16.83
N GLY A 216 9.44 -21.69 17.34
CA GLY A 216 10.80 -21.48 17.79
C GLY A 216 11.81 -21.18 16.68
N ALA A 217 11.37 -20.73 15.52
CA ALA A 217 12.28 -20.21 14.49
C ALA A 217 13.05 -18.99 15.06
N VAL A 218 14.33 -18.90 14.74
CA VAL A 218 15.20 -17.78 15.18
C VAL A 218 15.32 -16.67 14.14
N ALA A 219 14.86 -16.91 12.94
CA ALA A 219 14.67 -15.92 11.89
C ALA A 219 13.60 -16.41 10.90
N ILE A 220 12.81 -15.48 10.35
CA ILE A 220 11.72 -15.79 9.44
C ILE A 220 11.92 -14.96 8.17
N PHE A 221 11.90 -15.63 7.03
CA PHE A 221 12.07 -15.00 5.72
C PHE A 221 10.80 -15.21 4.91
N GLU A 222 10.10 -14.12 4.61
CA GLU A 222 8.95 -14.12 3.71
C GLU A 222 9.40 -13.80 2.29
N VAL A 223 9.10 -14.70 1.36
CA VAL A 223 9.38 -14.52 -0.05
C VAL A 223 8.22 -13.81 -0.71
N ASP A 224 8.46 -12.62 -1.23
CA ASP A 224 7.50 -11.95 -2.11
C ASP A 224 7.47 -12.69 -3.45
N MET A 225 6.29 -13.12 -3.89
CA MET A 225 6.10 -13.89 -5.11
C MET A 225 5.92 -13.05 -6.37
N LEU A 226 6.01 -11.73 -6.29
CA LEU A 226 6.11 -10.89 -7.48
C LEU A 226 7.44 -11.15 -8.19
N PRO A 227 7.45 -11.32 -9.53
CA PRO A 227 8.65 -11.62 -10.28
C PRO A 227 9.75 -10.57 -10.09
N GLY A 228 10.97 -11.04 -9.90
CA GLY A 228 12.16 -10.21 -9.68
C GLY A 228 12.56 -10.07 -8.21
N ASN A 229 13.65 -9.35 -7.98
CA ASN A 229 14.16 -9.07 -6.65
C ASN A 229 13.76 -7.66 -6.20
N MET A 230 12.51 -7.49 -5.76
CA MET A 230 12.07 -6.26 -5.12
C MET A 230 12.39 -6.29 -3.63
N ARG A 231 12.66 -5.11 -3.06
CA ARG A 231 12.64 -4.92 -1.61
C ARG A 231 11.25 -4.51 -1.19
N TYR A 232 10.69 -5.22 -0.23
CA TYR A 232 9.38 -4.94 0.34
C TYR A 232 9.52 -4.57 1.82
N GLN A 233 9.04 -3.40 2.21
CA GLN A 233 9.03 -3.00 3.61
C GLN A 233 7.73 -3.45 4.27
N ALA A 234 7.80 -4.56 5.00
CA ALA A 234 6.65 -5.07 5.73
C ALA A 234 6.35 -4.27 7.00
N TYR A 235 5.08 -4.24 7.40
CA TYR A 235 4.64 -3.78 8.71
C TYR A 235 5.19 -4.66 9.85
N PRO A 236 5.11 -4.20 11.11
CA PRO A 236 5.55 -5.00 12.26
C PRO A 236 4.80 -6.32 12.35
N SER A 237 5.54 -7.42 12.51
CA SER A 237 4.96 -8.76 12.70
C SER A 237 4.61 -9.09 14.15
N ASN A 238 5.00 -8.25 15.10
CA ASN A 238 4.79 -8.44 16.54
C ASN A 238 5.29 -9.82 17.05
N THR A 239 6.43 -10.27 16.53
CA THR A 239 7.09 -11.52 16.90
C THR A 239 8.41 -11.26 17.62
N ASN A 240 8.93 -12.26 18.35
CA ASN A 240 10.24 -12.19 19.00
C ASN A 240 11.36 -12.50 18.00
N ALA A 241 11.12 -13.39 17.05
CA ALA A 241 12.07 -13.70 15.99
C ALA A 241 12.13 -12.57 14.95
N PRO A 242 13.33 -12.17 14.52
CA PRO A 242 13.49 -11.23 13.42
C PRO A 242 12.81 -11.75 12.16
N ALA A 243 12.02 -10.89 11.52
CA ALA A 243 11.38 -11.19 10.25
C ALA A 243 11.99 -10.34 9.14
N PHE A 244 12.15 -10.95 7.97
CA PHE A 244 12.65 -10.32 6.74
C PHE A 244 11.71 -10.62 5.59
N THR A 245 11.58 -9.70 4.68
CA THR A 245 11.07 -9.98 3.34
C THR A 245 12.23 -10.16 2.37
N ILE A 246 12.06 -10.99 1.37
CA ILE A 246 13.03 -11.22 0.30
C ILE A 246 12.31 -11.31 -1.05
N GLY A 247 12.99 -10.90 -2.11
CA GLY A 247 12.42 -10.94 -3.46
C GLY A 247 12.26 -12.36 -4.00
N SER A 248 11.40 -12.49 -5.00
CA SER A 248 11.03 -13.78 -5.60
C SER A 248 12.22 -14.56 -6.14
N ASP A 249 13.12 -13.91 -6.90
CA ASP A 249 14.25 -14.61 -7.53
C ASP A 249 15.20 -15.19 -6.46
N ASP A 250 15.53 -14.42 -5.43
CA ASP A 250 16.34 -14.87 -4.31
C ASP A 250 15.63 -16.01 -3.54
N GLY A 251 14.34 -15.84 -3.26
CA GLY A 251 13.55 -16.83 -2.55
C GLY A 251 13.42 -18.15 -3.29
N LEU A 252 13.18 -18.12 -4.62
CA LEU A 252 13.11 -19.30 -5.45
C LEU A 252 14.47 -19.99 -5.56
N ALA A 253 15.57 -19.24 -5.65
CA ALA A 253 16.91 -19.81 -5.63
C ALA A 253 17.21 -20.54 -4.30
N VAL A 254 16.75 -20.00 -3.17
CA VAL A 254 16.88 -20.67 -1.86
C VAL A 254 16.04 -21.93 -1.81
N ARG A 255 14.79 -21.90 -2.28
CA ARG A 255 13.92 -23.08 -2.36
C ARG A 255 14.58 -24.20 -3.16
N ASP A 256 15.07 -23.86 -4.35
CA ASP A 256 15.69 -24.83 -5.26
C ASP A 256 17.01 -25.37 -4.70
N LEU A 257 17.78 -24.55 -4.00
CA LEU A 257 18.96 -24.99 -3.26
C LEU A 257 18.57 -26.04 -2.21
N ILE A 258 17.60 -25.73 -1.32
CA ILE A 258 17.13 -26.65 -0.29
C ILE A 258 16.64 -27.97 -0.92
N ALA A 259 15.85 -27.91 -1.99
CA ALA A 259 15.30 -29.08 -2.66
C ALA A 259 16.37 -29.94 -3.36
N SER A 260 17.50 -29.35 -3.76
CA SER A 260 18.58 -30.05 -4.45
C SER A 260 19.53 -30.84 -3.53
N LEU A 261 19.43 -30.62 -2.21
CA LEU A 261 20.35 -31.24 -1.27
C LEU A 261 20.03 -32.73 -1.05
N PRO A 262 21.05 -33.60 -0.94
CA PRO A 262 20.86 -35.00 -0.59
C PRO A 262 20.18 -35.17 0.76
N PRO A 263 19.48 -36.30 1.01
CA PRO A 263 18.93 -36.62 2.31
C PRO A 263 19.97 -36.51 3.43
N GLY A 264 19.62 -35.86 4.52
CA GLY A 264 20.49 -35.63 5.68
C GLY A 264 21.44 -34.43 5.56
N GLN A 265 21.41 -33.71 4.43
CA GLN A 265 22.08 -32.41 4.31
C GLN A 265 21.07 -31.28 4.42
N ALA A 266 21.47 -30.19 5.05
CA ALA A 266 20.65 -28.98 5.20
C ALA A 266 21.38 -27.76 4.63
N ALA A 267 20.62 -26.87 4.02
CA ALA A 267 21.13 -25.53 3.73
C ALA A 267 21.30 -24.74 5.03
N ARG A 268 22.23 -23.80 5.03
CA ARG A 268 22.50 -22.94 6.20
C ARG A 268 22.32 -21.48 5.85
N VAL A 269 21.71 -20.76 6.78
CA VAL A 269 21.53 -19.31 6.72
C VAL A 269 22.52 -18.64 7.65
N LYS A 270 23.31 -17.72 7.09
CA LYS A 270 24.01 -16.71 7.88
C LYS A 270 23.28 -15.40 7.73
N ALA A 271 22.85 -14.83 8.85
CA ALA A 271 22.16 -13.54 8.83
C ALA A 271 22.66 -12.65 9.97
N THR A 272 22.71 -11.36 9.69
CA THR A 272 22.96 -10.28 10.66
C THR A 272 21.84 -9.25 10.56
N LEU A 273 21.50 -8.60 11.67
CA LEU A 273 20.61 -7.45 11.72
C LEU A 273 20.97 -6.61 12.96
N ASP A 274 21.52 -5.44 12.70
CA ASP A 274 21.73 -4.40 13.72
C ASP A 274 20.63 -3.36 13.59
N VAL A 275 20.04 -2.98 14.70
CA VAL A 275 18.97 -1.97 14.77
C VAL A 275 19.27 -0.96 15.87
N GLN A 276 18.76 0.25 15.70
CA GLN A 276 18.82 1.29 16.73
C GLN A 276 17.44 1.88 16.98
N MET A 277 17.24 2.32 18.23
CA MET A 277 16.10 3.13 18.63
C MET A 277 16.58 4.57 18.80
N VAL A 278 16.24 5.43 17.85
CA VAL A 278 16.69 6.84 17.81
C VAL A 278 15.69 7.71 18.57
N PRO A 279 16.08 8.30 19.71
CA PRO A 279 15.20 9.19 20.49
C PRO A 279 15.17 10.62 19.94
N ASN A 280 14.25 11.42 20.47
CA ASN A 280 14.17 12.86 20.27
C ASN A 280 13.99 13.33 18.83
N LEU A 281 13.43 12.49 17.98
CA LEU A 281 13.05 12.86 16.62
C LEU A 281 11.72 13.64 16.63
N LYS A 282 11.49 14.39 15.57
CA LYS A 282 10.26 15.15 15.35
C LYS A 282 9.71 14.85 13.97
N THR A 283 8.40 14.91 13.86
CA THR A 283 7.69 15.00 12.59
C THR A 283 6.75 16.19 12.62
N ALA A 284 5.88 16.36 11.63
CA ALA A 284 4.97 17.50 11.61
C ALA A 284 3.66 17.19 10.87
N LEU A 285 2.57 17.82 11.32
CA LEU A 285 1.38 18.03 10.50
C LEU A 285 1.56 19.31 9.69
N VAL A 286 1.09 19.29 8.44
CA VAL A 286 1.11 20.47 7.57
C VAL A 286 -0.32 20.91 7.28
N TRP A 287 -0.63 22.14 7.62
CA TRP A 287 -1.96 22.71 7.51
C TRP A 287 -2.02 23.78 6.45
N GLY A 288 -3.18 23.90 5.80
CA GLY A 288 -3.52 25.03 4.94
C GLY A 288 -5.02 25.23 4.92
N THR A 289 -5.48 26.49 4.89
CA THR A 289 -6.91 26.82 4.96
C THR A 289 -7.33 27.67 3.77
N LEU A 290 -8.45 27.33 3.17
CA LEU A 290 -9.19 28.19 2.24
C LEU A 290 -10.44 28.68 2.96
N PRO A 291 -10.49 29.95 3.38
CA PRO A 291 -11.65 30.51 4.05
C PRO A 291 -12.91 30.48 3.18
N GLY A 292 -14.02 30.13 3.78
CA GLY A 292 -15.37 30.20 3.21
C GLY A 292 -16.33 30.71 4.28
N ALA A 293 -17.54 30.14 4.38
CA ALA A 293 -18.44 30.43 5.49
C ALA A 293 -17.80 29.93 6.80
N PRO A 294 -17.72 30.76 7.84
CA PRO A 294 -16.80 30.53 8.97
C PRO A 294 -17.20 29.39 9.89
N ASP A 295 -18.47 29.00 9.93
CA ASP A 295 -18.99 28.05 10.92
C ASP A 295 -19.10 26.60 10.44
N GLU A 296 -18.79 26.34 9.17
CA GLU A 296 -18.87 25.00 8.58
C GLU A 296 -17.54 24.66 7.88
N THR A 297 -17.09 23.43 8.05
CA THR A 297 -15.76 23.01 7.59
C THR A 297 -15.84 21.75 6.75
N ILE A 298 -14.99 21.68 5.73
CA ILE A 298 -14.63 20.45 5.01
C ILE A 298 -13.15 20.19 5.28
N TYR A 299 -12.83 18.97 5.69
CA TYR A 299 -11.46 18.50 5.82
C TYR A 299 -11.07 17.63 4.64
N VAL A 300 -9.86 17.89 4.11
CA VAL A 300 -9.22 17.02 3.11
C VAL A 300 -7.87 16.61 3.67
N VAL A 301 -7.66 15.31 3.83
CA VAL A 301 -6.48 14.77 4.48
C VAL A 301 -5.78 13.74 3.59
N ALA A 302 -4.46 13.70 3.68
CA ALA A 302 -3.61 12.66 3.10
C ALA A 302 -2.34 12.53 3.94
N HIS A 303 -1.85 11.31 4.19
CA HIS A 303 -0.53 11.18 4.81
C HIS A 303 0.56 11.37 3.76
N ARG A 304 1.71 11.90 4.20
CA ARG A 304 2.84 12.28 3.34
C ARG A 304 4.08 11.41 3.57
N ASP A 305 4.09 10.62 4.64
CA ASP A 305 5.15 9.65 4.88
C ASP A 305 5.00 8.41 3.98
N GLY A 306 6.08 7.67 3.84
CA GLY A 306 6.10 6.43 3.07
C GLY A 306 7.49 5.86 2.94
N TRP A 307 7.56 4.57 2.67
CA TRP A 307 8.80 3.86 2.39
C TRP A 307 9.11 3.89 0.89
N PHE A 308 10.39 3.94 0.55
CA PHE A 308 10.89 4.06 -0.82
C PHE A 308 10.34 5.33 -1.51
N GLU A 309 9.91 5.26 -2.76
CA GLU A 309 9.30 6.40 -3.44
C GLU A 309 7.87 6.65 -2.98
N ALA A 310 7.19 5.62 -2.51
CA ALA A 310 5.83 5.70 -1.97
C ALA A 310 4.89 6.50 -2.87
N SER A 311 4.89 6.15 -4.16
CA SER A 311 4.19 6.92 -5.18
C SER A 311 2.68 6.67 -5.14
N GLY A 312 2.25 5.42 -4.98
CA GLY A 312 0.86 5.05 -4.75
C GLY A 312 0.45 5.35 -3.32
N ASP A 313 1.30 4.99 -2.35
CA ASP A 313 1.08 5.08 -0.91
C ASP A 313 2.07 6.03 -0.22
N ASN A 314 1.86 7.36 -0.16
CA ASN A 314 0.61 7.99 -0.60
C ASN A 314 0.89 9.31 -1.35
N ALA A 315 1.96 9.38 -2.20
CA ALA A 315 2.20 10.60 -2.98
C ALA A 315 1.02 10.91 -3.92
N GLY A 316 0.32 9.87 -4.43
CA GLY A 316 -0.91 10.03 -5.20
C GLY A 316 -2.02 10.71 -4.39
N GLY A 317 -2.21 10.32 -3.13
CA GLY A 317 -3.19 10.93 -2.25
C GLY A 317 -2.89 12.40 -1.95
N VAL A 318 -1.62 12.72 -1.65
CA VAL A 318 -1.19 14.11 -1.49
C VAL A 318 -1.39 14.92 -2.77
N ALA A 319 -1.12 14.32 -3.94
CA ALA A 319 -1.36 14.98 -5.23
C ALA A 319 -2.86 15.27 -5.46
N ALA A 320 -3.75 14.34 -5.12
CA ALA A 320 -5.19 14.57 -5.17
C ALA A 320 -5.62 15.70 -4.21
N MET A 321 -5.11 15.69 -2.97
CA MET A 321 -5.35 16.76 -2.00
C MET A 321 -4.89 18.13 -2.52
N LEU A 322 -3.69 18.20 -3.12
CA LEU A 322 -3.18 19.42 -3.76
C LEU A 322 -4.04 19.86 -4.95
N GLY A 323 -4.51 18.92 -5.76
CA GLY A 323 -5.42 19.21 -6.86
C GLY A 323 -6.72 19.85 -6.40
N LEU A 324 -7.29 19.36 -5.31
CA LEU A 324 -8.45 19.96 -4.68
C LEU A 324 -8.13 21.35 -4.11
N ALA A 325 -7.00 21.51 -3.41
CA ALA A 325 -6.58 22.80 -2.86
C ALA A 325 -6.40 23.84 -3.98
N GLU A 326 -5.73 23.48 -5.07
CA GLU A 326 -5.51 24.36 -6.22
C GLU A 326 -6.80 24.70 -6.94
N TYR A 327 -7.70 23.74 -7.14
CA TYR A 327 -9.00 23.96 -7.79
C TYR A 327 -9.85 24.93 -6.98
N TYR A 328 -10.02 24.69 -5.68
CA TYR A 328 -10.86 25.55 -4.83
C TYR A 328 -10.24 26.89 -4.50
N SER A 329 -8.91 27.04 -4.56
CA SER A 329 -8.25 28.34 -4.39
C SER A 329 -8.63 29.35 -5.48
N ARG A 330 -8.95 28.86 -6.68
CA ARG A 330 -9.39 29.68 -7.83
C ARG A 330 -10.84 30.14 -7.74
N ILE A 331 -11.61 29.60 -6.79
CA ILE A 331 -12.99 30.02 -6.51
C ILE A 331 -12.93 31.18 -5.53
N PRO A 332 -13.54 32.34 -5.84
CA PRO A 332 -13.55 33.48 -4.93
C PRO A 332 -14.14 33.12 -3.55
N GLN A 333 -13.57 33.66 -2.48
CA GLN A 333 -14.00 33.35 -1.10
C GLN A 333 -15.52 33.48 -0.87
N PRO A 334 -16.22 34.53 -1.36
CA PRO A 334 -17.67 34.63 -1.17
C PRO A 334 -18.49 33.52 -1.83
N GLN A 335 -17.90 32.81 -2.80
CA GLN A 335 -18.54 31.69 -3.48
C GLN A 335 -18.23 30.33 -2.83
N ARG A 336 -17.27 30.28 -1.90
CA ARG A 336 -16.97 29.07 -1.15
C ARG A 336 -17.95 28.94 0.00
N ARG A 337 -18.86 27.98 -0.10
CA ARG A 337 -19.93 27.76 0.89
C ARG A 337 -19.37 27.39 2.28
N ARG A 338 -18.23 26.69 2.32
CA ARG A 338 -17.58 26.20 3.55
C ARG A 338 -16.10 26.49 3.55
N THR A 339 -15.55 26.68 4.74
CA THR A 339 -14.10 26.72 4.93
C THR A 339 -13.52 25.33 4.65
N MET A 340 -12.48 25.26 3.84
CA MET A 340 -11.77 24.01 3.57
C MET A 340 -10.43 24.00 4.30
N VAL A 341 -10.15 22.91 5.00
CA VAL A 341 -8.90 22.69 5.71
C VAL A 341 -8.21 21.48 5.13
N PHE A 342 -6.99 21.69 4.65
CA PHE A 342 -6.13 20.67 4.08
C PHE A 342 -5.06 20.29 5.10
N ILE A 343 -4.87 18.98 5.32
CA ILE A 343 -3.92 18.50 6.32
C ILE A 343 -3.04 17.41 5.71
N GLY A 344 -1.75 17.68 5.57
CA GLY A 344 -0.74 16.65 5.35
C GLY A 344 -0.47 15.94 6.68
N LEU A 345 -0.95 14.71 6.79
CA LEU A 345 -0.71 13.87 7.96
C LEU A 345 0.66 13.20 7.86
N ASP A 346 1.12 12.64 8.98
CA ASP A 346 2.38 11.94 9.04
C ASP A 346 2.39 10.82 10.07
N GLY A 347 3.30 9.85 9.90
CA GLY A 347 3.43 8.72 10.81
C GLY A 347 2.46 7.58 10.53
N HIS A 348 1.85 7.52 9.36
CA HIS A 348 0.97 6.42 8.96
C HIS A 348 1.70 5.08 9.00
N HIS A 349 2.87 4.99 8.35
CA HIS A 349 3.64 3.76 8.22
C HIS A 349 4.45 3.40 9.48
N ASN A 350 4.97 4.39 10.18
CA ASN A 350 5.97 4.18 11.22
C ASN A 350 5.39 4.11 12.64
N THR A 351 4.12 4.41 12.83
CA THR A 351 3.47 4.35 14.14
C THR A 351 2.28 3.40 14.17
N GLY A 352 2.04 2.69 13.08
CA GLY A 352 0.93 1.76 12.91
C GLY A 352 -0.31 2.40 12.29
N PRO A 353 -1.30 1.60 11.89
CA PRO A 353 -2.46 2.06 11.16
C PRO A 353 -3.15 3.26 11.80
N GLY A 354 -3.36 4.31 11.02
CA GLY A 354 -4.05 5.53 11.43
C GLY A 354 -3.22 6.43 12.32
N SER A 355 -1.95 6.57 12.01
CA SER A 355 -1.05 7.61 12.49
C SER A 355 -1.27 8.03 13.96
N ALA A 356 -0.41 7.56 14.86
CA ALA A 356 -0.42 8.03 16.25
C ALA A 356 -0.26 9.56 16.34
N VAL A 357 0.40 10.14 15.35
CA VAL A 357 0.69 11.57 15.26
C VAL A 357 -0.57 12.36 14.92
N GLY A 358 -1.30 12.01 13.87
CA GLY A 358 -2.63 12.55 13.60
C GLY A 358 -3.62 12.19 14.72
N GLY A 359 -3.48 11.00 15.30
CA GLY A 359 -4.26 10.55 16.45
C GLY A 359 -4.09 11.43 17.70
N VAL A 360 -2.91 11.99 17.94
CA VAL A 360 -2.70 12.93 19.07
C VAL A 360 -3.61 14.14 18.93
N TRP A 361 -3.66 14.77 17.76
CA TRP A 361 -4.56 15.91 17.54
C TRP A 361 -6.04 15.51 17.59
N LEU A 362 -6.39 14.37 16.99
CA LEU A 362 -7.77 13.86 16.96
C LEU A 362 -8.25 13.34 18.33
N ASN A 363 -7.34 12.95 19.20
CA ASN A 363 -7.67 12.48 20.54
C ASN A 363 -7.96 13.61 21.54
N ASP A 364 -7.64 14.86 21.20
CA ASP A 364 -8.04 16.00 22.00
C ASP A 364 -9.59 16.13 22.00
N PRO A 365 -10.26 16.07 23.17
CA PRO A 365 -11.72 16.18 23.23
C PRO A 365 -12.26 17.49 22.64
N ALA A 366 -11.53 18.59 22.77
CA ALA A 366 -11.91 19.88 22.21
C ALA A 366 -11.90 19.86 20.68
N ASN A 367 -10.89 19.21 20.07
CA ASN A 367 -10.82 19.02 18.62
C ASN A 367 -11.94 18.09 18.12
N LYS A 368 -12.24 17.00 18.84
CA LYS A 368 -13.35 16.10 18.48
C LYS A 368 -14.69 16.82 18.49
N ALA A 369 -14.99 17.58 19.55
CA ALA A 369 -16.22 18.35 19.64
C ALA A 369 -16.35 19.36 18.48
N LYS A 370 -15.25 20.06 18.16
CA LYS A 370 -15.18 21.02 17.04
C LYS A 370 -15.40 20.34 15.68
N LEU A 371 -14.74 19.21 15.44
CA LEU A 371 -14.88 18.42 14.20
C LEU A 371 -16.33 17.97 14.03
N PHE A 372 -16.91 17.34 15.05
CA PHE A 372 -18.29 16.86 14.98
C PHE A 372 -19.27 18.02 14.76
N ALA A 373 -19.17 19.10 15.53
CA ALA A 373 -20.14 20.19 15.50
C ALA A 373 -20.14 21.00 14.19
N LYS A 374 -19.01 21.08 13.48
CA LYS A 374 -18.82 22.01 12.34
C LYS A 374 -18.42 21.33 11.03
N THR A 375 -18.15 20.05 11.02
CA THR A 375 -17.65 19.35 9.84
C THR A 375 -18.78 18.79 8.99
N ALA A 376 -18.91 19.29 7.77
CA ALA A 376 -19.85 18.81 6.79
C ALA A 376 -19.34 17.55 6.06
N LEU A 377 -18.02 17.44 5.88
CA LEU A 377 -17.39 16.34 5.15
C LEU A 377 -15.92 16.23 5.52
N SER A 378 -15.41 15.02 5.59
CA SER A 378 -13.99 14.71 5.62
C SER A 378 -13.65 13.79 4.44
N ILE A 379 -12.68 14.16 3.62
CA ILE A 379 -12.16 13.32 2.54
C ILE A 379 -10.76 12.86 2.92
N ASN A 380 -10.54 11.55 2.92
CA ASN A 380 -9.20 10.97 2.96
C ASN A 380 -8.79 10.60 1.54
N CYS A 381 -7.74 11.24 1.06
CA CYS A 381 -7.12 10.91 -0.20
C CYS A 381 -6.09 9.79 0.04
N GLU A 382 -6.54 8.54 -0.12
CA GLU A 382 -5.75 7.34 0.08
C GLU A 382 -5.72 6.54 -1.21
N HIS A 383 -4.54 6.20 -1.71
CA HIS A 383 -4.33 5.41 -2.93
C HIS A 383 -5.37 5.69 -4.02
N PRO A 384 -5.50 6.94 -4.50
CA PRO A 384 -6.60 7.30 -5.39
C PRO A 384 -6.45 6.74 -6.81
N SER A 385 -5.24 6.28 -7.14
CA SER A 385 -4.92 5.70 -8.44
C SER A 385 -3.64 4.88 -8.38
N THR A 386 -3.73 3.61 -8.71
CA THR A 386 -2.58 2.69 -8.83
C THR A 386 -2.79 1.73 -9.99
N ILE A 387 -1.70 1.29 -10.63
CA ILE A 387 -1.85 0.27 -11.67
C ILE A 387 -2.31 -1.04 -11.04
N GLN A 388 -3.25 -1.69 -11.72
CA GLN A 388 -3.73 -2.99 -11.30
C GLN A 388 -2.81 -4.08 -11.84
N THR A 389 -2.17 -4.81 -10.94
CA THR A 389 -1.30 -5.93 -11.28
C THR A 389 -1.82 -7.22 -10.67
N TYR A 390 -1.61 -8.33 -11.32
CA TYR A 390 -1.87 -9.64 -10.76
C TYR A 390 -0.94 -10.69 -11.35
N VAL A 391 -0.62 -11.71 -10.54
CA VAL A 391 0.10 -12.90 -10.98
C VAL A 391 -0.92 -13.96 -11.37
N ARG A 392 -0.85 -14.41 -12.61
CA ARG A 392 -1.69 -15.51 -13.08
C ARG A 392 -0.85 -16.79 -13.19
N PRO A 393 -1.12 -17.81 -12.38
CA PRO A 393 -0.47 -19.09 -12.50
C PRO A 393 -0.70 -19.70 -13.89
N ARG A 394 0.37 -20.22 -14.47
CA ARG A 394 0.31 -21.05 -15.69
C ARG A 394 0.81 -22.42 -15.33
N TYR A 395 -0.07 -23.40 -15.29
CA TYR A 395 0.23 -24.79 -14.93
C TYR A 395 1.31 -25.45 -15.78
N ILE A 396 1.54 -24.96 -16.99
CA ILE A 396 2.49 -25.54 -17.96
C ILE A 396 3.74 -24.68 -18.13
N ALA A 397 3.65 -23.38 -17.97
CA ALA A 397 4.70 -22.42 -18.32
C ALA A 397 5.09 -21.47 -17.17
N GLY A 398 4.69 -21.79 -15.94
CA GLY A 398 4.95 -20.93 -14.78
C GLY A 398 4.00 -19.72 -14.68
N ASP A 399 4.37 -18.79 -13.84
CA ASP A 399 3.55 -17.62 -13.55
C ASP A 399 3.70 -16.53 -14.61
N VAL A 400 2.64 -15.79 -14.85
CA VAL A 400 2.63 -14.64 -15.73
C VAL A 400 2.14 -13.44 -14.97
N LEU A 401 3.01 -12.45 -14.81
CA LEU A 401 2.63 -11.14 -14.33
C LEU A 401 1.77 -10.43 -15.38
N ARG A 402 0.66 -9.89 -14.94
CA ARG A 402 -0.21 -9.02 -15.73
C ARG A 402 -0.38 -7.72 -15.01
N TRP A 403 -0.35 -6.63 -15.72
CA TRP A 403 -0.76 -5.32 -15.22
C TRP A 403 -1.60 -4.60 -16.27
N SER A 404 -2.28 -3.59 -15.85
CA SER A 404 -3.01 -2.71 -16.73
C SER A 404 -2.97 -1.29 -16.15
N ASN A 405 -3.11 -0.30 -17.01
CA ASN A 405 -3.28 1.07 -16.58
C ASN A 405 -4.69 1.35 -16.01
N MET A 406 -5.51 0.32 -15.92
CA MET A 406 -6.79 0.42 -15.22
C MET A 406 -6.54 0.69 -13.74
N TYR A 407 -7.33 1.57 -13.20
CA TYR A 407 -7.44 1.85 -11.78
C TYR A 407 -8.86 1.52 -11.34
N THR A 408 -9.03 1.25 -10.07
CA THR A 408 -10.34 0.93 -9.51
C THR A 408 -10.37 1.23 -8.01
N ALA A 409 -11.48 1.78 -7.53
CA ALA A 409 -11.73 1.86 -6.11
C ALA A 409 -12.12 0.46 -5.59
N GLN A 410 -11.13 -0.36 -5.27
CA GLN A 410 -11.31 -1.73 -4.78
C GLN A 410 -11.96 -1.76 -3.40
N GLN A 411 -11.60 -0.78 -2.57
CA GLN A 411 -12.24 -0.55 -1.29
C GLN A 411 -12.63 0.92 -1.20
N TRP A 412 -13.85 1.19 -0.81
CA TRP A 412 -14.35 2.55 -0.67
C TRP A 412 -15.40 2.66 0.43
N TYR A 413 -15.52 3.86 0.96
CA TYR A 413 -16.45 4.22 2.00
C TYR A 413 -17.02 5.61 1.71
N ALA A 414 -18.31 5.77 1.93
CA ALA A 414 -18.97 7.07 1.85
C ALA A 414 -20.13 7.10 2.86
N GLY A 415 -19.86 7.64 4.03
CA GLY A 415 -20.86 7.82 5.09
C GLY A 415 -21.32 6.54 5.79
N GLY A 416 -21.09 5.37 5.23
CA GLY A 416 -21.50 4.08 5.78
C GLY A 416 -23.03 3.92 5.94
N PRO A 417 -23.49 2.90 6.68
CA PRO A 417 -24.91 2.63 6.86
C PRO A 417 -25.70 3.76 7.53
N SER A 418 -25.02 4.58 8.32
CA SER A 418 -25.66 5.70 9.02
C SER A 418 -25.88 6.95 8.16
N ARG A 419 -25.26 7.02 6.97
CA ARG A 419 -25.30 8.20 6.07
C ARG A 419 -25.50 7.78 4.60
N PRO A 420 -26.61 7.09 4.26
CA PRO A 420 -26.85 6.55 2.91
C PRO A 420 -26.96 7.64 1.85
N GLU A 421 -27.33 8.87 2.24
CA GLU A 421 -27.39 10.03 1.34
C GLU A 421 -26.00 10.37 0.80
N LEU A 422 -24.97 10.30 1.65
CA LEU A 422 -23.59 10.55 1.24
C LEU A 422 -23.07 9.43 0.31
N THR A 423 -23.45 8.18 0.58
CA THR A 423 -23.17 7.05 -0.31
C THR A 423 -23.74 7.30 -1.71
N THR A 424 -24.99 7.77 -1.80
CA THR A 424 -25.66 8.08 -3.08
C THR A 424 -24.93 9.17 -3.86
N ILE A 425 -24.52 10.24 -3.17
CA ILE A 425 -23.74 11.32 -3.78
C ILE A 425 -22.40 10.77 -4.31
N ALA A 426 -21.68 10.00 -3.52
CA ALA A 426 -20.38 9.47 -3.89
C ALA A 426 -20.46 8.52 -5.09
N VAL A 427 -21.41 7.58 -5.09
CA VAL A 427 -21.62 6.66 -6.23
C VAL A 427 -21.91 7.42 -7.51
N LYS A 428 -22.76 8.46 -7.44
CA LYS A 428 -23.07 9.28 -8.61
C LYS A 428 -21.82 9.97 -9.14
N ALA A 429 -21.04 10.61 -8.27
CA ALA A 429 -19.83 11.32 -8.67
C ALA A 429 -18.77 10.36 -9.25
N PHE A 430 -18.54 9.20 -8.62
CA PHE A 430 -17.59 8.20 -9.13
C PHE A 430 -18.00 7.70 -10.52
N LYS A 431 -19.28 7.41 -10.73
CA LYS A 431 -19.79 7.01 -12.06
C LYS A 431 -19.67 8.12 -13.10
N GLU A 432 -19.96 9.37 -12.75
CA GLU A 432 -19.86 10.51 -13.66
C GLU A 432 -18.42 10.72 -14.15
N PHE A 433 -17.43 10.54 -13.30
CA PHE A 433 -16.01 10.75 -13.63
C PHE A 433 -15.25 9.48 -13.98
N GLY A 434 -15.94 8.34 -14.12
CA GLY A 434 -15.35 7.10 -14.61
C GLY A 434 -14.46 6.39 -13.59
N VAL A 435 -14.68 6.59 -12.28
CA VAL A 435 -14.00 5.80 -11.23
C VAL A 435 -14.73 4.47 -11.07
N PRO A 436 -14.13 3.34 -11.47
CA PRO A 436 -14.76 2.03 -11.32
C PRO A 436 -14.84 1.65 -9.84
N LEU A 437 -15.98 1.18 -9.40
CA LEU A 437 -16.19 0.65 -8.06
C LEU A 437 -16.20 -0.88 -8.14
N LEU A 438 -15.16 -1.51 -7.62
CA LEU A 438 -15.00 -2.96 -7.70
C LEU A 438 -15.87 -3.69 -6.66
N THR A 439 -16.11 -3.06 -5.52
CA THR A 439 -16.85 -3.65 -4.40
C THR A 439 -18.06 -2.81 -4.05
N GLU A 440 -18.98 -3.38 -3.27
CA GLU A 440 -19.98 -2.61 -2.55
C GLU A 440 -19.31 -1.66 -1.54
N PRO A 441 -20.00 -0.58 -1.12
CA PRO A 441 -19.44 0.34 -0.14
C PRO A 441 -19.12 -0.39 1.18
N ASN A 442 -17.93 -0.16 1.69
CA ASN A 442 -17.55 -0.72 2.98
C ASN A 442 -18.42 -0.10 4.10
N PRO A 443 -18.85 -0.89 5.09
CA PRO A 443 -19.59 -0.35 6.24
C PRO A 443 -18.72 0.53 7.14
N ARG A 444 -17.39 0.42 7.00
CA ARG A 444 -16.37 1.24 7.68
C ARG A 444 -15.32 1.68 6.67
N PRO A 445 -14.58 2.76 6.93
CA PRO A 445 -13.48 3.14 6.06
C PRO A 445 -12.49 1.99 5.89
N PRO A 446 -11.93 1.83 4.69
CA PRO A 446 -10.80 0.95 4.47
C PRO A 446 -9.58 1.40 5.31
N ALA A 447 -8.48 0.66 5.23
CA ALA A 447 -7.21 1.11 5.79
C ALA A 447 -6.91 2.53 5.30
N GLY A 448 -6.39 3.37 6.21
CA GLY A 448 -6.13 4.78 5.96
C GLY A 448 -6.59 5.69 7.10
N ASP A 449 -6.34 6.98 6.96
CA ASP A 449 -6.50 7.94 8.05
C ASP A 449 -7.96 8.30 8.38
N LEU A 450 -8.89 8.05 7.47
CA LEU A 450 -10.31 8.27 7.74
C LEU A 450 -10.84 7.35 8.86
N GLY A 451 -10.22 6.21 9.09
CA GLY A 451 -10.57 5.27 10.15
C GLY A 451 -10.64 5.89 11.57
N ARG A 452 -10.00 7.03 11.76
CA ARG A 452 -10.07 7.78 13.03
C ARG A 452 -11.10 8.89 13.04
N LEU A 453 -11.49 9.39 11.86
CA LEU A 453 -12.37 10.55 11.69
C LEU A 453 -13.83 10.16 11.52
N TYR A 454 -14.12 9.03 10.85
CA TYR A 454 -15.46 8.68 10.35
C TYR A 454 -16.55 8.59 11.43
N ARG A 455 -16.12 8.29 12.66
CA ARG A 455 -17.06 8.14 13.76
C ARG A 455 -17.72 9.46 14.17
N PHE A 456 -17.03 10.59 13.99
CA PHE A 456 -17.53 11.92 14.37
C PHE A 456 -17.80 12.83 13.19
N THR A 457 -17.37 12.48 11.98
CA THR A 457 -17.60 13.32 10.80
C THR A 457 -18.16 12.50 9.65
N PRO A 458 -19.03 13.08 8.78
CA PRO A 458 -19.32 12.46 7.49
C PRO A 458 -18.02 12.28 6.71
N GLY A 459 -17.76 11.10 6.16
CA GLY A 459 -16.48 10.81 5.53
C GLY A 459 -16.58 10.08 4.21
N VAL A 460 -15.62 10.32 3.33
CA VAL A 460 -15.40 9.61 2.05
C VAL A 460 -13.94 9.21 1.94
N ALA A 461 -13.69 7.99 1.54
CA ALA A 461 -12.37 7.47 1.22
C ALA A 461 -12.45 6.41 0.12
N THR A 462 -11.40 6.34 -0.68
CA THR A 462 -11.10 5.20 -1.55
C THR A 462 -9.75 4.62 -1.16
N SER A 463 -9.53 3.35 -1.42
CA SER A 463 -8.22 2.72 -1.28
C SER A 463 -8.07 1.64 -2.33
N GLU A 464 -7.07 1.75 -3.18
CA GLU A 464 -6.73 0.71 -4.14
C GLU A 464 -5.62 -0.17 -3.58
N PHE A 465 -5.79 -1.49 -3.62
CA PHE A 465 -4.71 -2.42 -3.36
C PHE A 465 -3.93 -2.67 -4.65
N PHE A 466 -2.62 -2.64 -4.53
CA PHE A 466 -1.73 -2.90 -5.65
C PHE A 466 -0.50 -3.68 -5.18
N HIS A 467 0.06 -4.49 -6.08
CA HIS A 467 1.11 -5.43 -5.70
C HIS A 467 2.47 -4.78 -5.43
N TYR A 468 2.71 -3.56 -5.92
CA TYR A 468 3.95 -2.82 -5.66
C TYR A 468 3.94 -2.05 -4.33
N PHE A 469 2.85 -2.13 -3.58
CA PHE A 469 2.67 -1.50 -2.28
C PHE A 469 3.86 -1.77 -1.36
N HIS A 470 4.46 -0.71 -0.82
CA HIS A 470 5.64 -0.74 0.04
C HIS A 470 6.91 -1.36 -0.58
N THR A 471 7.01 -1.44 -1.88
CA THR A 471 8.20 -1.94 -2.55
C THR A 471 9.07 -0.81 -3.11
N ASP A 472 10.35 -1.11 -3.39
CA ASP A 472 11.24 -0.19 -4.11
C ASP A 472 10.88 -0.03 -5.60
N ARG A 473 9.77 -0.65 -6.03
CA ARG A 473 9.18 -0.55 -7.38
C ARG A 473 7.88 0.26 -7.40
N GLU A 474 7.49 0.78 -6.28
CA GLU A 474 6.36 1.70 -6.16
C GLU A 474 6.76 3.11 -6.61
N THR A 475 7.02 3.25 -7.89
CA THR A 475 7.50 4.46 -8.56
C THR A 475 6.34 5.27 -9.14
N PRO A 476 6.54 6.55 -9.57
CA PRO A 476 5.49 7.35 -10.21
C PRO A 476 4.79 6.67 -11.38
N ASP A 477 5.50 5.81 -12.13
CA ASP A 477 4.90 5.05 -13.25
C ASP A 477 3.80 4.09 -12.79
N THR A 478 3.75 3.76 -11.50
CA THR A 478 2.68 2.92 -10.93
C THR A 478 1.42 3.69 -10.55
N VAL A 479 1.39 5.01 -10.79
CA VAL A 479 0.25 5.90 -10.52
C VAL A 479 -0.33 6.43 -11.83
N PRO A 480 -1.34 5.78 -12.42
CA PRO A 480 -1.96 6.28 -13.64
C PRO A 480 -2.53 7.69 -13.47
N TRP A 481 -2.05 8.64 -14.25
CA TRP A 481 -2.55 10.03 -14.19
C TRP A 481 -4.04 10.15 -14.52
N THR A 482 -4.56 9.24 -15.35
CA THR A 482 -5.98 9.20 -15.72
C THR A 482 -6.87 8.87 -14.53
N GLY A 483 -6.46 7.90 -13.71
CA GLY A 483 -7.16 7.54 -12.47
C GLY A 483 -7.06 8.63 -11.42
N LEU A 484 -5.87 9.22 -11.27
CA LEU A 484 -5.65 10.34 -10.36
C LEU A 484 -6.56 11.53 -10.71
N GLN A 485 -6.70 11.84 -12.01
CA GLN A 485 -7.63 12.84 -12.52
C GLN A 485 -9.09 12.52 -12.18
N ALA A 486 -9.51 11.31 -12.50
CA ALA A 486 -10.90 10.88 -12.34
C ALA A 486 -11.32 10.90 -10.87
N THR A 487 -10.51 10.32 -9.99
CA THR A 487 -10.80 10.28 -8.55
C THR A 487 -10.80 11.68 -7.93
N THR A 488 -9.85 12.54 -8.31
CA THR A 488 -9.80 13.92 -7.79
C THR A 488 -11.00 14.75 -8.26
N ARG A 489 -11.43 14.61 -9.53
CA ARG A 489 -12.65 15.23 -10.05
C ARG A 489 -13.90 14.74 -9.33
N ALA A 490 -13.99 13.44 -9.08
CA ALA A 490 -15.09 12.85 -8.31
C ALA A 490 -15.14 13.40 -6.88
N TYR A 491 -14.00 13.54 -6.20
CA TYR A 491 -13.94 14.17 -4.88
C TYR A 491 -14.40 15.64 -4.91
N ALA A 492 -13.97 16.41 -5.92
CA ALA A 492 -14.46 17.78 -6.09
C ALA A 492 -15.97 17.82 -6.28
N LYS A 493 -16.52 16.92 -7.10
CA LYS A 493 -17.97 16.80 -7.29
C LYS A 493 -18.70 16.44 -6.00
N ILE A 494 -18.18 15.51 -5.20
CA ILE A 494 -18.75 15.15 -3.90
C ILE A 494 -18.78 16.37 -2.96
N ILE A 495 -17.70 17.14 -2.92
CA ILE A 495 -17.62 18.37 -2.12
C ILE A 495 -18.70 19.36 -2.56
N ASP A 496 -18.85 19.59 -3.86
CA ASP A 496 -19.82 20.53 -4.39
C ASP A 496 -21.26 20.07 -4.18
N GLU A 497 -21.54 18.77 -4.28
CA GLU A 497 -22.87 18.24 -3.96
C GLU A 497 -23.17 18.37 -2.47
N VAL A 498 -22.24 18.02 -1.57
CA VAL A 498 -22.38 18.21 -0.13
C VAL A 498 -22.60 19.69 0.23
N ASN A 499 -21.97 20.61 -0.50
CA ASN A 499 -22.14 22.05 -0.31
C ASN A 499 -23.56 22.56 -0.62
N LYS A 500 -24.38 21.80 -1.35
CA LYS A 500 -25.80 22.15 -1.59
C LYS A 500 -26.72 21.85 -0.43
N HIS A 501 -26.24 21.10 0.56
CA HIS A 501 -27.03 20.66 1.70
C HIS A 501 -26.68 21.42 3.00
N PRO A 502 -27.65 21.57 3.94
CA PRO A 502 -27.38 22.08 5.27
C PRO A 502 -26.41 21.14 6.03
N LEU A 503 -25.67 21.70 7.00
CA LEU A 503 -24.69 20.99 7.80
C LEU A 503 -25.26 19.70 8.44
N GLY A 504 -26.46 19.78 9.01
CA GLY A 504 -27.11 18.67 9.70
C GLY A 504 -27.55 17.51 8.82
N THR A 505 -27.55 17.66 7.47
CA THR A 505 -28.03 16.60 6.57
C THR A 505 -27.28 15.29 6.75
N PHE A 506 -25.96 15.35 6.88
CA PHE A 506 -25.09 14.17 6.99
C PHE A 506 -24.59 13.91 8.41
N GLN A 507 -24.80 14.84 9.34
CA GLN A 507 -24.37 14.65 10.71
C GLN A 507 -25.22 13.60 11.41
N ARG A 508 -24.56 12.73 12.17
CA ARG A 508 -25.17 11.72 13.03
C ARG A 508 -24.39 11.69 14.34
N PRO A 509 -24.97 11.17 15.42
CA PRO A 509 -24.21 10.87 16.63
C PRO A 509 -22.99 9.99 16.33
N GLU A 510 -22.00 10.06 17.22
CA GLU A 510 -20.83 9.21 17.14
C GLU A 510 -21.24 7.73 17.03
N GLU A 511 -20.68 7.00 16.06
CA GLU A 511 -20.96 5.58 15.92
C GLU A 511 -20.35 4.80 17.10
N PRO A 512 -21.10 3.88 17.73
CA PRO A 512 -20.55 3.09 18.81
C PRO A 512 -19.37 2.23 18.32
N VAL A 513 -18.36 2.06 19.16
CA VAL A 513 -17.29 1.10 18.91
C VAL A 513 -17.93 -0.28 18.88
N PRO A 514 -17.86 -1.04 17.79
CA PRO A 514 -18.32 -2.42 17.84
C PRO A 514 -17.50 -3.15 18.89
N SER A 515 -18.19 -3.88 19.76
CA SER A 515 -17.51 -4.82 20.64
C SER A 515 -16.64 -5.75 19.79
N SER A 516 -15.35 -5.84 20.11
CA SER A 516 -14.46 -6.86 19.54
C SER A 516 -15.12 -8.23 19.77
N ARG A 517 -15.55 -8.86 18.69
CA ARG A 517 -15.89 -10.28 18.74
C ARG A 517 -14.66 -11.12 18.52
#